data_67c21712f4e362a8881595f73a96375f
#
_entry.id   67c21712f4e362a8881595f73a96375f
#
_cell.length_a   1.000
_cell.length_b   1.000
_cell.length_c   1.000
_cell.angle_alpha   90.00
_cell.angle_beta   90.00
_cell.angle_gamma   90.00
#
_symmetry.space_group_name_H-M   'P 1'
#
loop_
_entity.id
_entity.type
_entity.pdbx_description
1 polymer ?
#
loop_
_entity_poly.entity_id
_entity_poly.type
_entity_poly.pdbx_seq_one_letter_code
_entity_poly.pdbx_strand_id
1 'polypeptide(L)'
;DIGSTIRCPYHRWGYGTDGRLVSAPLFDSVPREDFDRGDWGLVPVRVETWGPVVFACLDERTPPLGEWLGDLADRMSGYGLEEWRPIALTASPHDGDASAAATSTSTCTFDVAANWKLVAENFAEYYHLGWVHPQLAKVSRVKDHYRYQGPGMYCGQTTTPVSGDQRDDWLTLPPASGLDHSDATSGRFVTLFPNVLLSVLPNHVFVVLLEAVTAGRTIEHCAFLFPPGPATDPVPPAAVVRAFEVTRRFWIEVNDEDIDICERAQRGLSRGGVPPGPLAPRFEEPVNRFHKMVADLMTLESMTDLSVPPGDRPGTADRYGTALNPAPPHVEASAPESG
;
A
#
# COMPACT_ATOMS: atom_id res chain seq x y z
N ASP A 1 26.72 4.56 -1.40
CA ASP A 1 27.28 5.60 -0.53
C ASP A 1 27.50 6.87 -1.36
N ILE A 2 26.77 7.94 -1.07
CA ILE A 2 26.86 9.23 -1.78
C ILE A 2 28.01 10.10 -1.26
N GLY A 3 28.76 9.63 -0.27
CA GLY A 3 29.81 10.41 0.37
C GLY A 3 29.28 11.69 1.04
N SER A 4 30.11 12.73 1.15
CA SER A 4 29.74 14.01 1.79
C SER A 4 29.19 15.07 0.83
N THR A 5 29.12 14.76 -0.48
CA THR A 5 28.74 15.75 -1.50
C THR A 5 27.94 15.11 -2.62
N ILE A 6 26.76 15.63 -2.86
CA ILE A 6 25.90 15.30 -3.99
C ILE A 6 26.33 16.17 -5.18
N ARG A 7 26.67 15.57 -6.33
CA ARG A 7 27.12 16.31 -7.51
C ARG A 7 26.11 16.22 -8.64
N CYS A 8 25.62 17.37 -9.09
CA CYS A 8 24.80 17.47 -10.28
C CYS A 8 25.59 16.95 -11.50
N PRO A 9 25.08 15.99 -12.27
CA PRO A 9 25.80 15.45 -13.42
C PRO A 9 25.92 16.44 -14.58
N TYR A 10 25.08 17.46 -14.62
CA TYR A 10 25.04 18.42 -15.74
C TYR A 10 26.20 19.43 -15.69
N HIS A 11 26.25 20.29 -14.67
CA HIS A 11 27.28 21.33 -14.55
C HIS A 11 28.22 21.12 -13.35
N ARG A 12 28.14 19.96 -12.69
CA ARG A 12 28.99 19.60 -11.56
C ARG A 12 28.79 20.45 -10.29
N TRP A 13 27.69 21.17 -10.20
CA TRP A 13 27.41 21.85 -8.93
C TRP A 13 27.38 20.82 -7.80
N GLY A 14 28.02 21.14 -6.70
CA GLY A 14 28.15 20.26 -5.54
C GLY A 14 27.33 20.77 -4.38
N TYR A 15 26.53 19.87 -3.79
CA TYR A 15 25.70 20.15 -2.64
C TYR A 15 26.16 19.29 -1.46
N GLY A 16 26.18 19.87 -0.27
CA GLY A 16 26.34 19.09 0.96
C GLY A 16 25.18 18.14 1.19
N THR A 17 25.33 17.21 2.12
CA THR A 17 24.23 16.31 2.53
C THR A 17 23.10 17.06 3.26
N ASP A 18 23.35 18.29 3.68
CA ASP A 18 22.39 19.24 4.22
C ASP A 18 21.65 20.06 3.12
N GLY A 19 21.95 19.79 1.85
CA GLY A 19 21.34 20.46 0.70
C GLY A 19 21.96 21.81 0.31
N ARG A 20 22.92 22.36 1.07
CA ARG A 20 23.53 23.64 0.75
C ARG A 20 24.45 23.53 -0.46
N LEU A 21 24.45 24.54 -1.34
CA LEU A 21 25.41 24.64 -2.44
C LEU A 21 26.80 24.91 -1.89
N VAL A 22 27.72 23.94 -2.05
CA VAL A 22 29.10 24.03 -1.56
C VAL A 22 30.13 24.34 -2.67
N SER A 23 29.79 24.03 -3.93
CA SER A 23 30.65 24.36 -5.06
C SER A 23 29.87 24.58 -6.35
N ALA A 24 30.26 25.58 -7.13
CA ALA A 24 29.75 25.89 -8.46
C ALA A 24 30.91 26.08 -9.42
N PRO A 25 31.49 25.00 -9.99
CA PRO A 25 32.69 25.07 -10.84
C PRO A 25 32.51 26.05 -12.00
N LEU A 26 33.55 26.82 -12.29
CA LEU A 26 33.60 27.89 -13.29
C LEU A 26 32.72 29.11 -12.97
N PHE A 27 31.65 28.94 -12.24
CA PHE A 27 30.80 30.05 -11.80
C PHE A 27 31.48 30.91 -10.74
N ASP A 28 32.24 30.28 -9.84
CA ASP A 28 33.05 30.96 -8.84
C ASP A 28 34.25 31.72 -9.41
N SER A 29 34.65 31.44 -10.65
CA SER A 29 35.77 32.08 -11.31
C SER A 29 35.42 33.45 -11.92
N VAL A 30 34.14 33.76 -12.03
CA VAL A 30 33.65 35.05 -12.53
C VAL A 30 32.92 35.75 -11.37
N PRO A 31 33.52 36.76 -10.75
CA PRO A 31 32.87 37.48 -9.65
C PRO A 31 31.55 38.08 -10.10
N ARG A 32 30.50 37.77 -9.36
CA ARG A 32 29.18 38.34 -9.54
C ARG A 32 28.67 38.84 -8.20
N GLU A 33 28.28 40.09 -8.15
CA GLU A 33 27.76 40.73 -6.93
C GLU A 33 26.38 40.21 -6.53
N ASP A 34 25.67 39.61 -7.48
CA ASP A 34 24.30 39.09 -7.34
C ASP A 34 24.23 37.55 -7.14
N PHE A 35 25.36 36.87 -6.94
CA PHE A 35 25.40 35.43 -6.71
C PHE A 35 25.80 35.12 -5.26
N ASP A 36 24.80 34.75 -4.46
CA ASP A 36 25.01 34.16 -3.14
C ASP A 36 24.70 32.65 -3.20
N ARG A 37 25.67 31.81 -2.85
CA ARG A 37 25.46 30.35 -2.78
C ARG A 37 24.33 29.92 -1.82
N GLY A 38 24.06 30.74 -0.81
CA GLY A 38 22.99 30.51 0.12
C GLY A 38 21.61 30.43 -0.52
N ASP A 39 21.41 31.13 -1.64
CA ASP A 39 20.15 31.18 -2.38
C ASP A 39 19.93 30.00 -3.31
N TRP A 40 20.98 29.18 -3.54
CA TRP A 40 20.99 28.11 -4.56
C TRP A 40 21.12 26.70 -3.98
N GLY A 41 20.63 26.49 -2.76
CA GLY A 41 20.54 25.18 -2.15
C GLY A 41 19.52 24.27 -2.84
N LEU A 42 19.55 22.99 -2.50
CA LEU A 42 18.46 22.07 -2.87
C LEU A 42 17.18 22.47 -2.14
N VAL A 43 16.06 22.33 -2.83
CA VAL A 43 14.75 22.58 -2.22
C VAL A 43 14.50 21.53 -1.13
N PRO A 44 14.16 21.93 0.10
CA PRO A 44 13.84 20.97 1.15
C PRO A 44 12.57 20.18 0.81
N VAL A 45 12.59 18.91 1.15
CA VAL A 45 11.45 18.00 1.02
C VAL A 45 11.11 17.47 2.41
N ARG A 46 9.87 17.64 2.83
CA ARG A 46 9.40 17.04 4.08
C ARG A 46 9.34 15.54 3.94
N VAL A 47 10.00 14.83 4.85
CA VAL A 47 10.04 13.36 4.89
C VAL A 47 9.56 12.89 6.25
N GLU A 48 8.59 11.99 6.25
CA GLU A 48 8.04 11.38 7.45
C GLU A 48 7.92 9.86 7.22
N THR A 49 7.84 9.08 8.27
CA THR A 49 7.73 7.63 8.20
C THR A 49 6.55 7.13 9.01
N TRP A 50 5.89 6.09 8.49
CA TRP A 50 4.91 5.34 9.25
C TRP A 50 4.96 3.87 8.85
N GLY A 51 5.07 2.99 9.84
CA GLY A 51 5.34 1.58 9.59
C GLY A 51 6.58 1.40 8.71
N PRO A 52 6.53 0.57 7.69
CA PRO A 52 7.66 0.30 6.80
C PRO A 52 7.81 1.32 5.66
N VAL A 53 6.96 2.35 5.59
CA VAL A 53 6.89 3.26 4.44
C VAL A 53 7.50 4.62 4.77
N VAL A 54 8.27 5.15 3.82
CA VAL A 54 8.81 6.51 3.85
C VAL A 54 7.96 7.38 2.93
N PHE A 55 7.43 8.47 3.47
CA PHE A 55 6.61 9.44 2.75
C PHE A 55 7.42 10.71 2.48
N ALA A 56 7.32 11.23 1.27
CA ALA A 56 7.91 12.51 0.89
C ALA A 56 6.81 13.46 0.42
N CYS A 57 6.87 14.72 0.84
CA CYS A 57 5.90 15.73 0.48
C CYS A 57 6.59 16.99 -0.05
N LEU A 58 6.23 17.39 -1.26
CA LEU A 58 6.77 18.58 -1.94
C LEU A 58 5.95 19.85 -1.66
N ASP A 59 4.73 19.71 -1.16
CA ASP A 59 3.84 20.85 -0.89
C ASP A 59 3.76 21.11 0.62
N GLU A 60 4.28 22.26 1.04
CA GLU A 60 4.27 22.68 2.44
C GLU A 60 2.85 22.90 3.02
N ARG A 61 1.85 23.08 2.14
CA ARG A 61 0.45 23.23 2.54
C ARG A 61 -0.21 21.90 2.92
N THR A 62 0.38 20.78 2.51
CA THR A 62 -0.13 19.45 2.89
C THR A 62 0.01 19.26 4.41
N PRO A 63 -1.01 18.75 5.10
CA PRO A 63 -0.92 18.46 6.53
C PRO A 63 0.23 17.50 6.87
N PRO A 64 0.71 17.48 8.12
CA PRO A 64 1.64 16.45 8.59
C PRO A 64 1.10 15.04 8.36
N LEU A 65 2.00 14.05 8.23
CA LEU A 65 1.61 12.66 7.96
C LEU A 65 0.63 12.12 9.01
N GLY A 66 0.80 12.45 10.29
CA GLY A 66 -0.10 12.01 11.35
C GLY A 66 -1.55 12.45 11.13
N GLU A 67 -1.77 13.69 10.65
CA GLU A 67 -3.11 14.17 10.29
C GLU A 67 -3.63 13.49 9.01
N TRP A 68 -2.74 13.22 8.05
CA TRP A 68 -3.06 12.50 6.82
C TRP A 68 -3.54 11.08 7.08
N LEU A 69 -2.88 10.38 8.00
CA LEU A 69 -3.24 9.03 8.43
C LEU A 69 -4.56 9.02 9.23
N GLY A 70 -4.90 10.11 9.92
CA GLY A 70 -6.05 10.15 10.80
C GLY A 70 -5.97 9.11 11.91
N ASP A 71 -6.96 8.23 12.04
CA ASP A 71 -6.99 7.18 13.06
C ASP A 71 -6.31 5.87 12.60
N LEU A 72 -5.77 5.81 11.38
CA LEU A 72 -5.16 4.60 10.83
C LEU A 72 -3.97 4.13 11.67
N ALA A 73 -3.12 5.06 12.13
CA ALA A 73 -1.96 4.73 12.95
C ALA A 73 -2.36 4.06 14.26
N ASP A 74 -3.40 4.58 14.93
CA ASP A 74 -3.93 4.00 16.17
C ASP A 74 -4.53 2.61 15.92
N ARG A 75 -5.28 2.43 14.83
CA ARG A 75 -5.88 1.15 14.43
C ARG A 75 -4.86 0.06 14.14
N MET A 76 -3.68 0.44 13.68
CA MET A 76 -2.60 -0.48 13.32
C MET A 76 -1.53 -0.60 14.40
N SER A 77 -1.67 0.12 15.52
CA SER A 77 -0.65 0.18 16.57
C SER A 77 -0.31 -1.19 17.17
N GLY A 78 -1.28 -2.09 17.25
CA GLY A 78 -1.10 -3.45 17.76
C GLY A 78 -0.14 -4.31 16.94
N TYR A 79 0.08 -3.99 15.69
CA TYR A 79 0.98 -4.75 14.81
C TYR A 79 2.47 -4.39 15.02
N GLY A 80 2.80 -3.17 15.46
CA GLY A 80 4.19 -2.70 15.54
C GLY A 80 4.90 -2.70 14.19
N LEU A 81 4.22 -2.19 13.15
CA LEU A 81 4.67 -2.27 11.76
C LEU A 81 6.04 -1.66 11.49
N GLU A 82 6.50 -0.75 12.32
CA GLU A 82 7.82 -0.11 12.26
C GLU A 82 8.99 -1.09 12.50
N GLU A 83 8.71 -2.21 13.14
CA GLU A 83 9.72 -3.25 13.42
C GLU A 83 9.73 -4.37 12.37
N TRP A 84 8.76 -4.37 11.45
CA TRP A 84 8.66 -5.42 10.45
C TRP A 84 9.73 -5.28 9.37
N ARG A 85 10.31 -6.39 8.96
CA ARG A 85 11.46 -6.43 8.05
C ARG A 85 11.26 -7.47 6.94
N PRO A 86 11.94 -7.32 5.80
CA PRO A 86 12.04 -8.38 4.81
C PRO A 86 12.62 -9.65 5.41
N ILE A 87 12.25 -10.82 4.87
CA ILE A 87 12.91 -12.08 5.23
C ILE A 87 14.39 -12.04 4.84
N ALA A 88 15.26 -12.50 5.73
CA ALA A 88 16.70 -12.57 5.48
C ALA A 88 17.02 -13.81 4.61
N LEU A 89 16.89 -13.68 3.31
CA LEU A 89 17.28 -14.75 2.37
C LEU A 89 18.78 -14.61 2.08
N THR A 90 19.60 -15.42 2.71
CA THR A 90 21.00 -15.57 2.32
C THR A 90 21.06 -16.45 1.09
N ALA A 91 21.61 -15.93 -0.02
CA ALA A 91 21.98 -16.78 -1.16
C ALA A 91 22.91 -17.89 -0.63
N SER A 92 22.47 -19.16 -0.72
CA SER A 92 23.31 -20.29 -0.34
C SER A 92 24.49 -20.36 -1.30
N PRO A 93 25.76 -20.34 -0.82
CA PRO A 93 26.93 -20.41 -1.69
C PRO A 93 27.13 -21.79 -2.34
N HIS A 94 26.25 -22.76 -2.09
CA HIS A 94 26.50 -24.17 -2.41
C HIS A 94 25.64 -24.78 -3.51
N ASP A 95 24.62 -24.09 -4.02
CA ASP A 95 23.86 -24.62 -5.16
C ASP A 95 24.39 -23.98 -6.44
N GLY A 96 25.19 -24.76 -7.17
CA GLY A 96 25.79 -24.35 -8.45
C GLY A 96 24.78 -24.13 -9.59
N ASP A 97 23.53 -23.86 -9.27
CA ASP A 97 22.48 -23.48 -10.21
C ASP A 97 22.12 -22.01 -10.01
N ALA A 98 22.78 -21.16 -10.77
CA ALA A 98 22.54 -19.70 -10.81
C ALA A 98 21.10 -19.33 -11.22
N SER A 99 20.30 -20.31 -11.70
CA SER A 99 18.90 -20.14 -12.07
C SER A 99 17.96 -20.19 -10.85
N ALA A 100 18.29 -20.96 -9.81
CA ALA A 100 17.46 -21.07 -8.60
C ALA A 100 17.72 -19.94 -7.58
N ALA A 101 18.90 -19.33 -7.59
CA ALA A 101 19.25 -18.22 -6.69
C ALA A 101 18.57 -16.88 -7.04
N ALA A 102 17.95 -16.77 -8.21
CA ALA A 102 17.33 -15.53 -8.71
C ALA A 102 15.85 -15.36 -8.29
N THR A 103 15.24 -16.32 -7.59
CA THR A 103 13.78 -16.37 -7.43
C THR A 103 13.24 -16.06 -6.05
N SER A 104 14.07 -15.90 -5.03
CA SER A 104 13.60 -15.74 -3.64
C SER A 104 13.94 -14.36 -3.08
N THR A 105 13.33 -13.32 -3.64
CA THR A 105 13.44 -11.97 -3.07
C THR A 105 12.15 -11.57 -2.36
N SER A 106 12.28 -10.83 -1.25
CA SER A 106 11.13 -10.24 -0.54
C SER A 106 10.46 -9.13 -1.33
N THR A 107 10.96 -8.80 -2.51
CA THR A 107 10.45 -7.75 -3.38
C THR A 107 10.13 -8.27 -4.76
N CYS A 108 9.16 -7.66 -5.42
CA CYS A 108 8.84 -7.88 -6.83
C CYS A 108 8.30 -6.59 -7.45
N THR A 109 8.23 -6.57 -8.78
CA THR A 109 7.74 -5.40 -9.52
C THR A 109 6.87 -5.90 -10.65
N PHE A 110 5.72 -5.23 -10.86
CA PHE A 110 4.81 -5.52 -11.97
C PHE A 110 4.62 -4.27 -12.82
N ASP A 111 4.48 -4.47 -14.12
CA ASP A 111 4.20 -3.42 -15.12
C ASP A 111 2.76 -3.59 -15.58
N VAL A 112 1.89 -2.68 -15.18
CA VAL A 112 0.44 -2.76 -15.35
C VAL A 112 -0.01 -1.75 -16.39
N ALA A 113 -0.63 -2.22 -17.49
CA ALA A 113 -1.17 -1.35 -18.54
C ALA A 113 -2.52 -0.73 -18.13
N ALA A 114 -2.56 -0.12 -16.96
CA ALA A 114 -3.71 0.56 -16.40
C ALA A 114 -3.32 1.84 -15.64
N ASN A 115 -4.29 2.72 -15.45
CA ASN A 115 -4.14 3.91 -14.61
C ASN A 115 -4.00 3.50 -13.14
N TRP A 116 -3.11 4.15 -12.39
CA TRP A 116 -2.89 3.87 -10.97
C TRP A 116 -4.15 3.97 -10.11
N LYS A 117 -5.09 4.86 -10.47
CA LYS A 117 -6.35 4.97 -9.74
C LYS A 117 -7.22 3.73 -9.90
N LEU A 118 -7.22 3.15 -11.10
CA LEU A 118 -7.98 1.91 -11.36
C LEU A 118 -7.41 0.73 -10.56
N VAL A 119 -6.08 0.65 -10.43
CA VAL A 119 -5.41 -0.34 -9.57
C VAL A 119 -5.77 -0.12 -8.09
N ALA A 120 -5.74 1.14 -7.64
CA ALA A 120 -6.12 1.48 -6.26
C ALA A 120 -7.60 1.21 -5.97
N GLU A 121 -8.49 1.48 -6.93
CA GLU A 121 -9.93 1.17 -6.85
C GLU A 121 -10.16 -0.34 -6.71
N ASN A 122 -9.52 -1.14 -7.58
CA ASN A 122 -9.60 -2.59 -7.54
C ASN A 122 -9.17 -3.16 -6.19
N PHE A 123 -8.06 -2.68 -5.65
CA PHE A 123 -7.57 -3.12 -4.34
C PHE A 123 -8.48 -2.68 -3.17
N ALA A 124 -9.16 -1.54 -3.29
CA ALA A 124 -9.95 -0.98 -2.20
C ALA A 124 -11.26 -1.74 -1.94
N GLU A 125 -11.79 -2.46 -2.93
CA GLU A 125 -13.12 -3.07 -2.88
C GLU A 125 -13.03 -4.60 -2.86
N TYR A 126 -14.16 -5.26 -2.63
CA TYR A 126 -14.23 -6.72 -2.55
C TYR A 126 -15.43 -7.31 -3.33
N TYR A 127 -16.03 -6.52 -4.22
CA TYR A 127 -17.15 -6.97 -5.04
C TYR A 127 -16.72 -7.96 -6.11
N HIS A 128 -15.54 -7.74 -6.71
CA HIS A 128 -14.96 -8.62 -7.72
C HIS A 128 -14.43 -9.95 -7.15
N LEU A 129 -14.16 -10.02 -5.85
CA LEU A 129 -13.40 -11.10 -5.21
C LEU A 129 -13.92 -12.49 -5.57
N GLY A 130 -15.24 -12.72 -5.53
CA GLY A 130 -15.83 -14.02 -5.81
C GLY A 130 -15.72 -14.46 -7.27
N TRP A 131 -15.45 -13.54 -8.19
CA TRP A 131 -15.46 -13.79 -9.63
C TRP A 131 -14.05 -13.80 -10.22
N VAL A 132 -13.17 -12.94 -9.72
CA VAL A 132 -11.79 -12.79 -10.21
C VAL A 132 -10.85 -13.74 -9.49
N HIS A 133 -11.07 -13.97 -8.19
CA HIS A 133 -10.16 -14.75 -7.33
C HIS A 133 -10.80 -16.06 -6.82
N PRO A 134 -11.00 -17.08 -7.65
CA PRO A 134 -11.68 -18.29 -7.24
C PRO A 134 -10.96 -19.07 -6.13
N GLN A 135 -9.64 -18.94 -6.01
CA GLN A 135 -8.87 -19.58 -4.94
C GLN A 135 -8.95 -18.78 -3.64
N LEU A 136 -8.77 -17.47 -3.71
CA LEU A 136 -8.92 -16.58 -2.57
C LEU A 136 -10.35 -16.65 -1.98
N ALA A 137 -11.37 -16.73 -2.83
CA ALA A 137 -12.77 -16.83 -2.40
C ALA A 137 -13.09 -18.08 -1.57
N LYS A 138 -12.27 -19.14 -1.65
CA LYS A 138 -12.43 -20.34 -0.82
C LYS A 138 -12.03 -20.10 0.63
N VAL A 139 -11.05 -19.26 0.86
CA VAL A 139 -10.47 -18.96 2.18
C VAL A 139 -10.90 -17.61 2.73
N SER A 140 -11.35 -16.70 1.87
CA SER A 140 -11.79 -15.35 2.22
C SER A 140 -13.11 -15.05 1.50
N ARG A 141 -14.22 -15.32 2.17
CA ARG A 141 -15.55 -15.20 1.55
C ARG A 141 -16.00 -13.74 1.51
N VAL A 142 -16.60 -13.31 0.41
CA VAL A 142 -17.14 -11.96 0.21
C VAL A 142 -18.02 -11.48 1.38
N LYS A 143 -18.83 -12.37 1.97
CA LYS A 143 -19.70 -12.05 3.10
C LYS A 143 -18.97 -11.72 4.39
N ASP A 144 -17.75 -12.17 4.54
CA ASP A 144 -16.89 -11.96 5.72
C ASP A 144 -16.03 -10.70 5.59
N HIS A 145 -16.16 -9.99 4.46
CA HIS A 145 -15.51 -8.71 4.23
C HIS A 145 -16.40 -7.55 4.68
N TYR A 146 -15.74 -6.51 5.13
CA TYR A 146 -16.37 -5.26 5.51
C TYR A 146 -15.43 -4.08 5.20
N ARG A 147 -16.01 -2.91 4.93
CA ARG A 147 -15.21 -1.70 4.71
C ARG A 147 -14.31 -1.38 5.89
N TYR A 148 -13.14 -0.86 5.61
CA TYR A 148 -12.17 -0.39 6.58
C TYR A 148 -11.73 1.03 6.21
N GLN A 149 -12.33 2.02 6.83
CA GLN A 149 -12.11 3.43 6.54
C GLN A 149 -12.41 4.28 7.78
N GLY A 150 -11.84 5.48 7.86
CA GLY A 150 -11.97 6.37 9.01
C GLY A 150 -11.58 7.79 8.68
N PRO A 151 -11.51 8.68 9.69
CA PRO A 151 -11.02 10.03 9.51
C PRO A 151 -9.53 9.97 9.14
N GLY A 152 -9.22 10.18 7.89
CA GLY A 152 -7.87 10.11 7.31
C GLY A 152 -7.94 9.82 5.82
N MET A 153 -6.82 9.99 5.14
CA MET A 153 -6.74 9.81 3.69
C MET A 153 -6.52 8.34 3.32
N TYR A 154 -7.39 7.47 3.81
CA TYR A 154 -7.35 6.04 3.52
C TYR A 154 -8.76 5.45 3.37
N CYS A 155 -8.83 4.34 2.68
CA CYS A 155 -10.00 3.49 2.56
C CYS A 155 -9.56 2.04 2.37
N GLY A 156 -10.51 1.11 2.39
CA GLY A 156 -10.20 -0.28 2.17
C GLY A 156 -11.19 -1.23 2.81
N GLN A 157 -10.74 -2.43 3.07
CA GLN A 157 -11.56 -3.52 3.58
C GLN A 157 -10.86 -4.31 4.69
N THR A 158 -11.65 -4.97 5.49
CA THR A 158 -11.21 -5.97 6.46
C THR A 158 -11.94 -7.27 6.23
N THR A 159 -11.28 -8.39 6.49
CA THR A 159 -11.89 -9.71 6.42
C THR A 159 -11.46 -10.55 7.61
N THR A 160 -12.36 -11.40 8.10
CA THR A 160 -12.02 -12.43 9.06
C THR A 160 -11.73 -13.71 8.27
N PRO A 161 -10.52 -14.25 8.33
CA PRO A 161 -10.18 -15.49 7.64
C PRO A 161 -11.11 -16.63 8.03
N VAL A 162 -11.39 -17.50 7.09
CA VAL A 162 -12.17 -18.71 7.35
C VAL A 162 -11.43 -19.56 8.37
N SER A 163 -12.10 -19.89 9.48
CA SER A 163 -11.55 -20.80 10.49
C SER A 163 -11.85 -22.24 10.11
N GLY A 164 -10.95 -23.18 10.42
CA GLY A 164 -11.12 -24.62 10.23
C GLY A 164 -10.02 -25.26 9.39
N ASP A 165 -10.23 -26.52 9.01
CA ASP A 165 -9.27 -27.37 8.27
C ASP A 165 -8.91 -26.88 6.85
N GLN A 166 -9.47 -25.74 6.44
CA GLN A 166 -9.19 -25.08 5.15
C GLN A 166 -8.27 -23.87 5.30
N ARG A 167 -7.50 -23.76 6.36
CA ARG A 167 -6.40 -22.81 6.41
C ARG A 167 -5.34 -23.27 5.43
N ASP A 168 -5.37 -22.66 4.26
CA ASP A 168 -4.33 -22.86 3.28
C ASP A 168 -2.98 -22.44 3.83
N ASP A 169 -1.93 -23.03 3.28
CA ASP A 169 -0.54 -22.90 3.74
C ASP A 169 -0.01 -21.47 3.82
N TRP A 170 -0.69 -20.48 3.24
CA TRP A 170 -0.29 -19.07 3.26
C TRP A 170 -0.36 -18.38 4.63
N LEU A 171 -1.11 -18.97 5.60
CA LEU A 171 -1.12 -18.54 7.00
C LEU A 171 -0.23 -19.39 7.91
N THR A 172 0.66 -20.19 7.36
CA THR A 172 1.52 -21.08 8.16
C THR A 172 2.70 -20.36 8.83
N LEU A 173 3.00 -19.12 8.42
CA LEU A 173 4.00 -18.30 9.11
C LEU A 173 3.50 -17.92 10.52
N PRO A 174 4.37 -17.88 11.52
CA PRO A 174 3.97 -17.48 12.86
C PRO A 174 3.43 -16.05 12.86
N PRO A 175 2.32 -15.79 13.58
CA PRO A 175 1.80 -14.44 13.72
C PRO A 175 2.72 -13.57 14.57
N ALA A 176 2.57 -12.26 14.44
CA ALA A 176 3.20 -11.28 15.31
C ALA A 176 2.78 -11.54 16.77
N SER A 177 3.70 -11.29 17.69
CA SER A 177 3.43 -11.40 19.11
C SER A 177 2.62 -10.20 19.61
N GLY A 178 1.70 -10.43 20.53
CA GLY A 178 0.97 -9.35 21.20
C GLY A 178 -0.26 -8.83 20.45
N LEU A 179 -0.62 -9.42 19.31
CA LEU A 179 -1.87 -9.08 18.61
C LEU A 179 -3.08 -9.42 19.50
N ASP A 180 -4.06 -8.55 19.50
CA ASP A 180 -5.36 -8.86 20.08
C ASP A 180 -6.12 -9.91 19.26
N HIS A 181 -7.26 -10.38 19.75
CA HIS A 181 -8.03 -11.41 19.05
C HIS A 181 -8.52 -10.96 17.67
N SER A 182 -8.90 -9.70 17.51
CA SER A 182 -9.35 -9.16 16.23
C SER A 182 -8.23 -9.14 15.20
N ASP A 183 -7.09 -8.60 15.59
CA ASP A 183 -5.92 -8.50 14.70
C ASP A 183 -5.31 -9.87 14.40
N ALA A 184 -5.31 -10.78 15.37
CA ALA A 184 -4.83 -12.13 15.18
C ALA A 184 -5.70 -13.00 14.25
N THR A 185 -6.95 -12.60 13.98
CA THR A 185 -7.91 -13.37 13.19
C THR A 185 -8.40 -12.68 11.93
N SER A 186 -7.94 -11.46 11.64
CA SER A 186 -8.43 -10.66 10.53
C SER A 186 -7.30 -10.21 9.61
N GLY A 187 -7.64 -10.01 8.34
CA GLY A 187 -6.82 -9.26 7.38
C GLY A 187 -7.32 -7.82 7.25
N ARG A 188 -6.41 -6.89 7.05
CA ARG A 188 -6.67 -5.47 6.80
C ARG A 188 -6.07 -5.10 5.46
N PHE A 189 -6.90 -4.65 4.53
CA PHE A 189 -6.49 -4.24 3.19
C PHE A 189 -6.74 -2.75 3.08
N VAL A 190 -5.68 -1.97 3.00
CA VAL A 190 -5.75 -0.51 3.11
C VAL A 190 -5.14 0.14 1.88
N THR A 191 -5.94 0.95 1.21
CA THR A 191 -5.49 1.92 0.23
C THR A 191 -5.23 3.24 0.97
N LEU A 192 -3.98 3.52 1.26
CA LEU A 192 -3.54 4.79 1.83
C LEU A 192 -3.22 5.74 0.69
N PHE A 193 -4.02 6.77 0.59
CA PHE A 193 -3.94 7.74 -0.50
C PHE A 193 -2.59 8.52 -0.49
N PRO A 194 -1.92 8.76 -1.62
CA PRO A 194 -2.45 8.44 -2.96
C PRO A 194 -2.13 7.03 -3.46
N ASN A 195 -1.02 6.41 -3.05
CA ASN A 195 -0.40 5.36 -3.82
C ASN A 195 0.21 4.20 -3.02
N VAL A 196 -0.21 4.03 -1.77
CA VAL A 196 0.26 2.92 -0.92
C VAL A 196 -0.87 1.94 -0.69
N LEU A 197 -0.66 0.68 -1.08
CA LEU A 197 -1.59 -0.41 -0.80
C LEU A 197 -0.95 -1.36 0.21
N LEU A 198 -1.70 -1.69 1.25
CA LEU A 198 -1.22 -2.52 2.36
C LEU A 198 -2.17 -3.70 2.58
N SER A 199 -1.68 -4.90 2.40
CA SER A 199 -2.35 -6.12 2.90
C SER A 199 -1.69 -6.51 4.22
N VAL A 200 -2.32 -6.17 5.33
CA VAL A 200 -1.81 -6.44 6.68
C VAL A 200 -2.49 -7.69 7.24
N LEU A 201 -1.74 -8.75 7.36
CA LEU A 201 -2.16 -10.03 7.94
C LEU A 201 -1.44 -10.25 9.29
N PRO A 202 -1.92 -11.17 10.12
CA PRO A 202 -1.31 -11.41 11.42
C PRO A 202 0.19 -11.78 11.37
N ASN A 203 0.67 -12.32 10.25
CA ASN A 203 1.98 -12.90 10.11
C ASN A 203 2.84 -12.30 8.99
N HIS A 204 2.31 -11.42 8.17
CA HIS A 204 3.04 -10.71 7.13
C HIS A 204 2.30 -9.46 6.66
N VAL A 205 3.04 -8.55 6.06
CA VAL A 205 2.48 -7.44 5.30
C VAL A 205 2.97 -7.54 3.86
N PHE A 206 2.05 -7.44 2.92
CA PHE A 206 2.36 -7.22 1.52
C PHE A 206 2.11 -5.74 1.20
N VAL A 207 3.17 -5.02 0.88
CA VAL A 207 3.16 -3.59 0.56
C VAL A 207 3.28 -3.42 -0.92
N VAL A 208 2.43 -2.60 -1.53
CA VAL A 208 2.52 -2.19 -2.93
C VAL A 208 2.58 -0.67 -2.99
N LEU A 209 3.63 -0.15 -3.63
CA LEU A 209 3.76 1.27 -3.95
C LEU A 209 3.46 1.45 -5.44
N LEU A 210 2.45 2.26 -5.76
CA LEU A 210 2.05 2.54 -7.13
C LEU A 210 2.85 3.72 -7.69
N GLU A 211 3.60 3.48 -8.76
CA GLU A 211 4.25 4.52 -9.55
C GLU A 211 3.42 4.81 -10.80
N ALA A 212 2.81 5.98 -10.84
CA ALA A 212 2.06 6.45 -12.01
C ALA A 212 3.00 6.89 -13.13
N VAL A 213 3.28 6.01 -14.09
CA VAL A 213 4.19 6.30 -15.22
C VAL A 213 3.51 7.14 -16.28
N THR A 214 2.27 6.77 -16.65
CA THR A 214 1.41 7.51 -17.58
C THR A 214 -0.05 7.38 -17.17
N ALA A 215 -0.95 8.04 -17.87
CA ALA A 215 -2.39 7.88 -17.66
C ALA A 215 -2.91 6.44 -17.90
N GLY A 216 -2.14 5.58 -18.55
CA GLY A 216 -2.52 4.19 -18.84
C GLY A 216 -1.44 3.18 -18.48
N ARG A 217 -0.48 3.55 -17.62
CA ARG A 217 0.58 2.64 -17.18
C ARG A 217 1.02 2.94 -15.76
N THR A 218 1.06 1.91 -14.96
CA THR A 218 1.49 1.94 -13.55
C THR A 218 2.58 0.89 -13.32
N ILE A 219 3.57 1.21 -12.51
CA ILE A 219 4.50 0.21 -11.98
C ILE A 219 4.13 -0.04 -10.52
N GLU A 220 3.97 -1.29 -10.16
CA GLU A 220 3.82 -1.72 -8.78
C GLU A 220 5.17 -2.14 -8.22
N HIS A 221 5.62 -1.48 -7.17
CA HIS A 221 6.80 -1.86 -6.40
C HIS A 221 6.34 -2.57 -5.13
N CYS A 222 6.58 -3.87 -5.05
CA CYS A 222 6.02 -4.72 -4.02
C CYS A 222 7.08 -5.20 -3.03
N ALA A 223 6.70 -5.34 -1.77
CA ALA A 223 7.54 -5.90 -0.73
C ALA A 223 6.75 -6.75 0.27
N PHE A 224 7.35 -7.86 0.70
CA PHE A 224 6.87 -8.69 1.81
C PHE A 224 7.69 -8.41 3.06
N LEU A 225 7.01 -8.10 4.15
CA LEU A 225 7.59 -7.81 5.43
C LEU A 225 7.00 -8.72 6.50
N PHE A 226 7.81 -9.06 7.49
CA PHE A 226 7.48 -10.00 8.54
C PHE A 226 7.75 -9.39 9.92
N PRO A 227 6.95 -9.77 10.94
CA PRO A 227 7.21 -9.33 12.30
C PRO A 227 8.56 -9.87 12.79
N PRO A 228 9.18 -9.26 13.82
CA PRO A 228 10.36 -9.78 14.48
C PRO A 228 10.17 -11.24 14.89
N GLY A 229 11.13 -12.10 14.54
CA GLY A 229 11.06 -13.52 14.83
C GLY A 229 11.74 -14.39 13.77
N PRO A 230 11.40 -15.67 13.66
CA PRO A 230 12.12 -16.63 12.82
C PRO A 230 12.25 -16.25 11.33
N ALA A 231 11.36 -15.44 10.79
CA ALA A 231 11.45 -14.97 9.40
C ALA A 231 12.48 -13.85 9.21
N THR A 232 12.74 -13.08 10.26
CA THR A 232 13.68 -11.94 10.26
C THR A 232 15.03 -12.27 10.90
N ASP A 233 15.21 -13.50 11.39
CA ASP A 233 16.50 -13.97 11.85
C ASP A 233 17.54 -13.93 10.71
N PRO A 234 18.83 -13.71 11.01
CA PRO A 234 19.87 -13.66 9.98
C PRO A 234 19.96 -14.94 9.12
N VAL A 235 19.54 -16.07 9.66
CA VAL A 235 19.43 -17.36 8.95
C VAL A 235 18.07 -17.98 9.29
N PRO A 236 17.02 -17.68 8.51
CA PRO A 236 15.70 -18.24 8.77
C PRO A 236 15.69 -19.76 8.65
N PRO A 237 14.91 -20.46 9.50
CA PRO A 237 14.72 -21.90 9.34
C PRO A 237 14.16 -22.27 7.96
N ALA A 238 14.62 -23.38 7.39
CA ALA A 238 14.17 -23.83 6.06
C ALA A 238 12.64 -24.00 5.94
N ALA A 239 11.96 -24.34 7.04
CA ALA A 239 10.49 -24.41 7.06
C ALA A 239 9.85 -23.03 6.87
N VAL A 240 10.43 -21.99 7.48
CA VAL A 240 9.98 -20.60 7.35
C VAL A 240 10.19 -20.10 5.92
N VAL A 241 11.35 -20.41 5.31
CA VAL A 241 11.61 -20.06 3.90
C VAL A 241 10.59 -20.72 2.97
N ARG A 242 10.28 -22.00 3.18
CA ARG A 242 9.24 -22.68 2.38
C ARG A 242 7.85 -22.07 2.58
N ALA A 243 7.48 -21.74 3.81
CA ALA A 243 6.21 -21.08 4.09
C ALA A 243 6.14 -19.69 3.41
N PHE A 244 7.24 -18.95 3.41
CA PHE A 244 7.34 -17.68 2.68
C PHE A 244 7.12 -17.88 1.18
N GLU A 245 7.74 -18.88 0.55
CA GLU A 245 7.57 -19.14 -0.88
C GLU A 245 6.10 -19.47 -1.25
N VAL A 246 5.40 -20.19 -0.38
CA VAL A 246 3.95 -20.44 -0.56
C VAL A 246 3.17 -19.14 -0.47
N THR A 247 3.40 -18.35 0.57
CA THR A 247 2.76 -17.03 0.76
C THR A 247 3.03 -16.09 -0.41
N ARG A 248 4.29 -16.01 -0.85
CA ARG A 248 4.70 -15.17 -1.96
C ARG A 248 4.01 -15.58 -3.27
N ARG A 249 3.99 -16.87 -3.58
CA ARG A 249 3.33 -17.39 -4.79
C ARG A 249 1.84 -17.06 -4.77
N PHE A 250 1.18 -17.28 -3.64
CA PHE A 250 -0.23 -16.97 -3.48
C PHE A 250 -0.54 -15.50 -3.82
N TRP A 251 0.20 -14.55 -3.23
CA TRP A 251 -0.03 -13.13 -3.48
C TRP A 251 0.33 -12.71 -4.91
N ILE A 252 1.33 -13.33 -5.53
CA ILE A 252 1.65 -13.07 -6.94
C ILE A 252 0.52 -13.56 -7.84
N GLU A 253 -0.03 -14.74 -7.61
CA GLU A 253 -1.16 -15.28 -8.38
C GLU A 253 -2.39 -14.38 -8.24
N VAL A 254 -2.72 -13.92 -7.05
CA VAL A 254 -3.83 -12.97 -6.81
C VAL A 254 -3.57 -11.65 -7.55
N ASN A 255 -2.36 -11.11 -7.47
CA ASN A 255 -2.02 -9.87 -8.15
C ASN A 255 -2.05 -9.98 -9.68
N ASP A 256 -1.62 -11.10 -10.24
CA ASP A 256 -1.70 -11.37 -11.69
C ASP A 256 -3.16 -11.39 -12.18
N GLU A 257 -4.09 -11.95 -11.37
CA GLU A 257 -5.52 -11.92 -11.65
C GLU A 257 -6.07 -10.48 -11.63
N ASP A 258 -5.65 -9.66 -10.65
CA ASP A 258 -6.03 -8.25 -10.54
C ASP A 258 -5.47 -7.41 -11.70
N ILE A 259 -4.24 -7.64 -12.10
CA ILE A 259 -3.61 -6.98 -13.25
C ILE A 259 -4.42 -7.25 -14.52
N ASP A 260 -4.76 -8.51 -14.81
CA ASP A 260 -5.52 -8.86 -16.01
C ASP A 260 -6.88 -8.13 -16.06
N ILE A 261 -7.62 -8.09 -14.94
CA ILE A 261 -8.93 -7.42 -14.93
C ILE A 261 -8.80 -5.89 -15.00
N CYS A 262 -7.81 -5.29 -14.33
CA CYS A 262 -7.53 -3.86 -14.41
C CYS A 262 -7.15 -3.44 -15.82
N GLU A 263 -6.32 -4.20 -16.53
CA GLU A 263 -5.95 -3.92 -17.91
C GLU A 263 -7.13 -4.05 -18.89
N ARG A 264 -8.02 -5.02 -18.66
CA ARG A 264 -9.27 -5.14 -19.44
C ARG A 264 -10.18 -3.95 -19.22
N ALA A 265 -10.38 -3.53 -17.97
CA ALA A 265 -11.17 -2.37 -17.62
C ALA A 265 -10.58 -1.08 -18.24
N GLN A 266 -9.26 -0.89 -18.15
CA GLN A 266 -8.56 0.24 -18.77
C GLN A 266 -8.79 0.30 -20.28
N ARG A 267 -8.72 -0.83 -20.98
CA ARG A 267 -8.99 -0.88 -22.42
C ARG A 267 -10.41 -0.47 -22.76
N GLY A 268 -11.38 -0.84 -21.92
CA GLY A 268 -12.78 -0.42 -22.05
C GLY A 268 -12.94 1.08 -21.88
N LEU A 269 -12.44 1.62 -20.77
CA LEU A 269 -12.52 3.03 -20.40
C LEU A 269 -11.80 3.93 -21.42
N SER A 270 -10.66 3.52 -21.93
CA SER A 270 -9.85 4.31 -22.89
C SER A 270 -10.54 4.50 -24.24
N ARG A 271 -11.53 3.69 -24.58
CA ARG A 271 -12.31 3.84 -25.83
C ARG A 271 -13.34 4.97 -25.75
N GLY A 272 -13.59 5.48 -24.56
CA GLY A 272 -14.61 6.51 -24.34
C GLY A 272 -16.04 5.98 -24.45
N GLY A 273 -17.00 6.84 -24.14
CA GLY A 273 -18.43 6.53 -24.29
C GLY A 273 -19.01 5.59 -23.23
N VAL A 274 -18.23 5.19 -22.22
CA VAL A 274 -18.74 4.44 -21.07
C VAL A 274 -19.30 5.43 -20.06
N PRO A 275 -20.62 5.44 -19.81
CA PRO A 275 -21.19 6.33 -18.79
C PRO A 275 -20.76 5.83 -17.40
N PRO A 276 -20.68 6.73 -16.39
CA PRO A 276 -20.46 6.32 -15.01
C PRO A 276 -21.51 5.30 -14.57
N GLY A 277 -21.08 4.18 -14.02
CA GLY A 277 -21.95 3.16 -13.41
C GLY A 277 -22.27 3.48 -11.95
N PRO A 278 -23.32 2.89 -11.39
CA PRO A 278 -23.57 2.95 -9.96
C PRO A 278 -22.54 2.07 -9.23
N LEU A 279 -22.08 2.53 -8.09
CA LEU A 279 -21.30 1.71 -7.18
C LEU A 279 -22.21 0.77 -6.40
N ALA A 280 -21.78 -0.47 -6.18
CA ALA A 280 -22.51 -1.44 -5.40
C ALA A 280 -22.48 -1.07 -3.91
N PRO A 281 -23.62 -0.75 -3.28
CA PRO A 281 -23.65 -0.44 -1.86
C PRO A 281 -23.05 -1.57 -1.03
N ARG A 282 -22.37 -1.25 0.06
CA ARG A 282 -21.63 -2.17 0.92
C ARG A 282 -20.29 -2.64 0.34
N PHE A 283 -20.21 -3.00 -0.94
CA PHE A 283 -19.02 -3.63 -1.51
C PHE A 283 -18.00 -2.60 -2.02
N GLU A 284 -18.50 -1.51 -2.61
CA GLU A 284 -17.69 -0.45 -3.26
C GLU A 284 -17.75 0.89 -2.49
N GLU A 285 -18.15 0.90 -1.22
CA GLU A 285 -18.08 2.11 -0.39
C GLU A 285 -16.64 2.66 -0.27
N PRO A 286 -15.60 1.80 -0.15
CA PRO A 286 -14.22 2.29 -0.17
C PRO A 286 -13.83 2.95 -1.49
N VAL A 287 -14.34 2.47 -2.63
CA VAL A 287 -14.13 3.10 -3.94
C VAL A 287 -14.76 4.49 -3.98
N ASN A 288 -16.00 4.62 -3.48
CA ASN A 288 -16.65 5.93 -3.36
C ASN A 288 -15.79 6.91 -2.55
N ARG A 289 -15.22 6.44 -1.43
CA ARG A 289 -14.34 7.26 -0.61
C ARG A 289 -13.07 7.64 -1.35
N PHE A 290 -12.46 6.71 -2.07
CA PHE A 290 -11.29 6.98 -2.91
C PHE A 290 -11.59 8.04 -3.96
N HIS A 291 -12.73 7.94 -4.66
CA HIS A 291 -13.18 8.94 -5.64
C HIS A 291 -13.35 10.33 -5.01
N LYS A 292 -13.89 10.40 -3.80
CA LYS A 292 -14.02 11.67 -3.07
C LYS A 292 -12.65 12.28 -2.74
N MET A 293 -11.70 11.46 -2.26
CA MET A 293 -10.33 11.92 -2.00
C MET A 293 -9.67 12.46 -3.27
N VAL A 294 -9.84 11.78 -4.41
CA VAL A 294 -9.33 12.26 -5.70
C VAL A 294 -10.00 13.58 -6.09
N ALA A 295 -11.33 13.67 -5.97
CA ALA A 295 -12.08 14.86 -6.34
C ALA A 295 -11.71 16.07 -5.47
N ASP A 296 -11.59 15.87 -4.17
CA ASP A 296 -11.20 16.92 -3.23
C ASP A 296 -9.83 17.51 -3.61
N LEU A 297 -8.82 16.65 -3.83
CA LEU A 297 -7.49 17.12 -4.22
C LEU A 297 -7.42 17.79 -5.60
N MET A 298 -8.37 17.49 -6.48
CA MET A 298 -8.46 18.14 -7.78
C MET A 298 -9.22 19.46 -7.77
N THR A 299 -10.08 19.69 -6.78
CA THR A 299 -11.04 20.80 -6.79
C THR A 299 -10.84 21.80 -5.65
N LEU A 300 -10.17 21.42 -4.57
CA LEU A 300 -9.96 22.30 -3.41
C LEU A 300 -8.82 23.29 -3.68
N GLU A 301 -9.06 24.54 -3.30
CA GLU A 301 -8.07 25.61 -3.40
C GLU A 301 -7.06 25.57 -2.23
N SER A 302 -7.43 24.95 -1.12
CA SER A 302 -6.60 24.85 0.08
C SER A 302 -6.51 23.42 0.59
N MET A 303 -5.28 22.97 0.85
CA MET A 303 -5.00 21.65 1.41
C MET A 303 -5.47 21.51 2.87
N THR A 304 -5.75 22.61 3.54
CA THR A 304 -6.27 22.58 4.94
C THR A 304 -7.71 22.07 5.03
N ASP A 305 -8.43 22.05 3.92
CA ASP A 305 -9.81 21.56 3.86
C ASP A 305 -9.90 20.04 3.65
N LEU A 306 -8.74 19.38 3.43
CA LEU A 306 -8.63 17.94 3.16
C LEU A 306 -8.58 17.05 4.41
N SER A 307 -8.64 17.62 5.60
CA SER A 307 -8.40 16.86 6.85
C SER A 307 -9.34 15.66 7.02
N VAL A 308 -10.56 15.73 6.48
CA VAL A 308 -11.53 14.63 6.49
C VAL A 308 -12.35 14.68 5.22
N PRO A 309 -12.29 13.67 4.33
CA PRO A 309 -13.14 13.62 3.15
C PRO A 309 -14.63 13.77 3.49
N PRO A 310 -15.42 14.44 2.65
CA PRO A 310 -16.82 14.67 2.90
C PRO A 310 -17.58 13.38 3.27
N GLY A 311 -18.29 13.41 4.38
CA GLY A 311 -19.05 12.30 4.91
C GLY A 311 -18.42 11.51 6.05
N ASP A 312 -17.13 11.73 6.32
CA ASP A 312 -16.41 11.05 7.42
C ASP A 312 -16.05 12.02 8.54
N ARG A 313 -17.03 12.71 9.05
CA ARG A 313 -16.84 13.61 10.20
C ARG A 313 -16.56 12.79 11.46
N PRO A 314 -15.75 13.33 12.40
CA PRO A 314 -15.63 12.77 13.73
C PRO A 314 -17.02 12.49 14.34
N GLY A 315 -17.25 11.31 14.88
CA GLY A 315 -18.55 10.88 15.41
C GLY A 315 -19.50 10.24 14.40
N THR A 316 -19.17 10.24 13.09
CA THR A 316 -19.87 9.42 12.09
C THR A 316 -19.13 8.13 11.80
N ALA A 317 -17.99 7.93 12.44
CA ALA A 317 -17.13 6.76 12.34
C ALA A 317 -17.92 5.45 12.51
N ASP A 318 -18.79 5.37 13.50
CA ASP A 318 -19.65 4.20 13.75
C ASP A 318 -20.56 3.87 12.57
N ARG A 319 -20.96 4.88 11.82
CA ARG A 319 -21.85 4.71 10.67
C ARG A 319 -21.15 4.01 9.50
N TYR A 320 -19.82 4.05 9.45
CA TYR A 320 -19.01 3.50 8.38
C TYR A 320 -18.14 2.31 8.81
N GLY A 321 -18.41 1.73 9.98
CA GLY A 321 -17.63 0.61 10.47
C GLY A 321 -16.18 0.97 10.76
N THR A 322 -15.95 2.20 11.15
CA THR A 322 -14.62 2.73 11.45
C THR A 322 -14.21 2.49 12.91
N ALA A 323 -15.14 2.18 13.80
CA ALA A 323 -14.75 1.64 15.08
C ALA A 323 -13.95 0.36 14.84
N LEU A 324 -12.99 0.06 15.70
CA LEU A 324 -12.36 -1.26 15.82
C LEU A 324 -13.46 -2.30 16.10
N ASN A 325 -14.35 -2.49 15.19
CA ASN A 325 -15.55 -3.17 15.51
C ASN A 325 -16.42 -3.55 14.36
N PRO A 326 -17.31 -4.26 14.82
CA PRO A 326 -17.40 -5.69 14.91
C PRO A 326 -17.78 -6.26 13.58
N ALA A 327 -17.79 -7.56 13.52
CA ALA A 327 -18.43 -8.28 12.42
C ALA A 327 -19.74 -7.58 12.05
N PRO A 328 -20.02 -7.34 10.76
CA PRO A 328 -21.30 -6.80 10.32
C PRO A 328 -22.41 -7.63 10.97
N PRO A 329 -23.51 -7.01 11.36
CA PRO A 329 -24.66 -7.81 11.80
C PRO A 329 -24.89 -8.87 10.74
N HIS A 330 -24.93 -10.12 11.13
CA HIS A 330 -25.20 -11.23 10.24
C HIS A 330 -26.51 -10.92 9.49
N VAL A 331 -26.39 -10.41 8.27
CA VAL A 331 -27.52 -10.41 7.36
C VAL A 331 -27.62 -11.88 6.95
N GLU A 332 -28.51 -12.61 7.59
CA GLU A 332 -28.96 -13.90 7.06
C GLU A 332 -29.33 -13.64 5.60
N ALA A 333 -28.54 -14.20 4.70
CA ALA A 333 -28.92 -14.22 3.31
C ALA A 333 -30.21 -15.02 3.23
N SER A 334 -31.33 -14.34 3.02
CA SER A 334 -32.54 -14.99 2.59
C SER A 334 -32.17 -15.83 1.37
N ALA A 335 -32.34 -17.14 1.48
CA ALA A 335 -32.15 -18.05 0.38
C ALA A 335 -32.99 -17.55 -0.81
N PRO A 336 -32.48 -17.61 -2.04
CA PRO A 336 -33.30 -17.31 -3.19
C PRO A 336 -34.46 -18.27 -3.20
N GLU A 337 -35.67 -17.73 -3.17
CA GLU A 337 -36.87 -18.51 -3.39
C GLU A 337 -36.73 -19.21 -4.75
N SER A 338 -36.77 -20.53 -4.72
CA SER A 338 -36.80 -21.39 -5.89
C SER A 338 -38.10 -21.12 -6.65
N GLY A 339 -37.98 -20.42 -7.78
CA GLY A 339 -39.00 -20.26 -8.81
C GLY A 339 -38.50 -20.82 -10.13
#